data_2078e12a6324f314b61b1b3df564846b
#
_entry.id   2078e12a6324f314b61b1b3df564846b
#
_cell.length_a   1.000
_cell.length_b   1.000
_cell.length_c   1.000
_cell.angle_alpha   90.00
_cell.angle_beta   90.00
_cell.angle_gamma   90.00
#
_symmetry.space_group_name_H-M   'P 1'
#
loop_
_entity.id
_entity.type
_entity.pdbx_description
1 polymer ?
#
loop_
_entity_poly.entity_id
_entity_poly.type
_entity_poly.pdbx_seq_one_letter_code
_entity_poly.pdbx_strand_id
1 'polypeptide(L)'
;IQKGNQEVPVIRDVTLDVYENEFLVILGPGQCGKSTLLKIFAGLETPDTGFVTLDGQPITGPGPDRGIVFQGYMLFAWKNVRDNVELGLKLRNIPANERHEIAQHYIDMVGLTGFEKHYPHQLSGGMKQRVGIARAYANSPNIMLLDEPFGQLDAQTRMFMQKETARIWEQEKRTVIFVTNNIDEALFLGDRIILMEGKLPGSIKTEYMIDLPRPREHTSMELLKLRSIITDN
;
A
#
# COMPACT_ATOMS: atom_id res chain seq x y z
N ILE A 1 -12.90 10.02 16.38
CA ILE A 1 -13.73 8.88 16.85
C ILE A 1 -14.46 9.33 18.10
N GLN A 2 -15.80 9.20 18.12
CA GLN A 2 -16.60 9.46 19.32
C GLN A 2 -16.48 8.28 20.29
N LYS A 3 -15.97 8.52 21.48
CA LYS A 3 -15.99 7.58 22.62
C LYS A 3 -16.85 8.20 23.70
N GLY A 4 -18.13 7.88 23.70
CA GLY A 4 -19.14 8.60 24.53
C GLY A 4 -19.36 10.02 23.98
N ASN A 5 -19.39 11.04 24.85
CA ASN A 5 -19.55 12.45 24.46
C ASN A 5 -18.22 13.21 24.22
N GLN A 6 -17.08 12.50 24.13
CA GLN A 6 -15.77 13.12 23.88
C GLN A 6 -15.22 12.71 22.52
N GLU A 7 -14.78 13.72 21.76
CA GLU A 7 -13.99 13.50 20.55
C GLU A 7 -12.57 13.06 20.94
N VAL A 8 -12.16 11.89 20.46
CA VAL A 8 -10.82 11.37 20.69
C VAL A 8 -10.00 11.56 19.41
N PRO A 9 -8.90 12.32 19.43
CA PRO A 9 -8.04 12.45 18.27
C PRO A 9 -7.45 11.08 17.88
N VAL A 10 -7.34 10.84 16.58
CA VAL A 10 -6.83 9.56 16.03
C VAL A 10 -5.32 9.63 15.83
N ILE A 11 -4.85 10.74 15.26
CA ILE A 11 -3.42 11.04 15.06
C ILE A 11 -3.15 12.47 15.54
N ARG A 12 -1.93 12.73 15.98
CA ARG A 12 -1.51 14.05 16.45
C ARG A 12 -0.08 14.34 16.03
N ASP A 13 0.16 15.61 15.67
CA ASP A 13 1.50 16.17 15.44
C ASP A 13 2.36 15.33 14.47
N VAL A 14 1.75 14.92 13.34
CA VAL A 14 2.44 14.19 12.28
C VAL A 14 2.95 15.20 11.24
N THR A 15 4.27 15.29 11.12
CA THR A 15 4.95 15.98 10.02
C THR A 15 5.82 14.96 9.29
N LEU A 16 5.58 14.78 8.00
CA LEU A 16 6.23 13.75 7.20
C LEU A 16 6.35 14.19 5.76
N ASP A 17 7.57 14.15 5.22
CA ASP A 17 7.84 14.28 3.81
C ASP A 17 7.99 12.90 3.16
N VAL A 18 7.45 12.73 1.97
CA VAL A 18 7.57 11.50 1.17
C VAL A 18 8.30 11.85 -0.11
N TYR A 19 9.38 11.13 -0.41
CA TYR A 19 10.24 11.43 -1.55
C TYR A 19 9.82 10.65 -2.80
N GLU A 20 10.08 11.22 -3.95
CA GLU A 20 9.79 10.57 -5.22
C GLU A 20 10.53 9.24 -5.35
N ASN A 21 9.81 8.22 -5.82
CA ASN A 21 10.33 6.86 -6.03
C ASN A 21 10.85 6.14 -4.77
N GLU A 22 10.54 6.61 -3.56
CA GLU A 22 10.84 5.87 -2.34
C GLU A 22 9.77 4.80 -2.04
N PHE A 23 10.20 3.73 -1.41
CA PHE A 23 9.31 2.78 -0.74
C PHE A 23 9.26 3.13 0.75
N LEU A 24 8.31 3.98 1.12
CA LEU A 24 8.10 4.38 2.51
C LEU A 24 7.21 3.38 3.23
N VAL A 25 7.65 2.89 4.37
CA VAL A 25 6.82 2.04 5.24
C VAL A 25 6.40 2.78 6.51
N ILE A 26 5.11 2.76 6.80
CA ILE A 26 4.55 3.22 8.07
C ILE A 26 4.29 1.98 8.94
N LEU A 27 5.15 1.75 9.90
CA LEU A 27 5.12 0.63 10.84
C LEU A 27 4.52 1.08 12.17
N GLY A 28 3.74 0.25 12.82
CA GLY A 28 3.26 0.52 14.17
C GLY A 28 2.19 -0.45 14.63
N PRO A 29 1.81 -0.41 15.91
CA PRO A 29 0.80 -1.29 16.47
C PRO A 29 -0.58 -1.08 15.84
N GLY A 30 -1.48 -2.04 16.02
CA GLY A 30 -2.88 -1.87 15.64
C GLY A 30 -3.51 -0.67 16.35
N GLN A 31 -4.38 0.05 15.65
CA GLN A 31 -5.14 1.21 16.16
C GLN A 31 -4.31 2.47 16.49
N CYS A 32 -3.08 2.59 16.01
CA CYS A 32 -2.31 3.84 16.16
C CYS A 32 -2.57 4.88 15.04
N GLY A 33 -3.57 4.67 14.18
CA GLY A 33 -3.97 5.67 13.18
C GLY A 33 -3.34 5.53 11.80
N LYS A 34 -2.55 4.48 11.52
CA LYS A 34 -1.89 4.26 10.21
C LYS A 34 -2.84 4.33 9.01
N SER A 35 -3.95 3.58 9.07
CA SER A 35 -4.94 3.58 7.99
C SER A 35 -5.65 4.92 7.85
N THR A 36 -5.83 5.67 8.94
CA THR A 36 -6.38 7.05 8.88
C THR A 36 -5.40 7.97 8.17
N LEU A 37 -4.10 7.90 8.52
CA LEU A 37 -3.07 8.68 7.85
C LEU A 37 -3.02 8.34 6.34
N LEU A 38 -3.09 7.06 5.99
CA LEU A 38 -3.12 6.62 4.59
C LEU A 38 -4.34 7.16 3.84
N LYS A 39 -5.52 7.19 4.48
CA LYS A 39 -6.73 7.75 3.87
C LYS A 39 -6.65 9.26 3.69
N ILE A 40 -5.96 9.98 4.58
CA ILE A 40 -5.68 11.40 4.42
C ILE A 40 -4.77 11.61 3.19
N PHE A 41 -3.72 10.81 3.01
CA PHE A 41 -2.88 10.88 1.81
C PHE A 41 -3.66 10.54 0.53
N ALA A 42 -4.63 9.64 0.63
CA ALA A 42 -5.52 9.32 -0.49
C ALA A 42 -6.54 10.42 -0.81
N GLY A 43 -6.72 11.41 0.06
CA GLY A 43 -7.78 12.41 -0.03
C GLY A 43 -9.17 11.86 0.28
N LEU A 44 -9.25 10.71 0.97
CA LEU A 44 -10.52 10.10 1.39
C LEU A 44 -11.01 10.63 2.74
N GLU A 45 -10.10 11.18 3.52
CA GLU A 45 -10.38 11.85 4.79
C GLU A 45 -9.62 13.19 4.80
N THR A 46 -10.21 14.21 5.43
CA THR A 46 -9.61 15.53 5.60
C THR A 46 -9.09 15.65 7.02
N PRO A 47 -7.87 16.12 7.27
CA PRO A 47 -7.39 16.38 8.62
C PRO A 47 -8.16 17.55 9.26
N ASP A 48 -8.45 17.46 10.57
CA ASP A 48 -9.09 18.56 11.32
C ASP A 48 -8.18 19.79 11.42
N THR A 49 -6.88 19.56 11.45
CA THR A 49 -5.83 20.60 11.47
C THR A 49 -4.65 20.18 10.60
N GLY A 50 -3.91 21.16 10.07
CA GLY A 50 -2.80 20.91 9.16
C GLY A 50 -3.26 20.74 7.72
N PHE A 51 -2.36 20.23 6.87
CA PHE A 51 -2.62 20.05 5.45
C PHE A 51 -1.74 18.95 4.88
N VAL A 52 -2.13 18.43 3.72
CA VAL A 52 -1.31 17.49 2.92
C VAL A 52 -1.20 18.06 1.50
N THR A 53 -0.01 17.98 0.95
CA THR A 53 0.27 18.41 -0.42
C THR A 53 0.90 17.29 -1.23
N LEU A 54 0.66 17.30 -2.53
CA LEU A 54 1.38 16.52 -3.52
C LEU A 54 2.00 17.50 -4.52
N ASP A 55 3.32 17.48 -4.67
CA ASP A 55 4.07 18.40 -5.53
C ASP A 55 3.73 19.88 -5.26
N GLY A 56 3.58 20.22 -3.97
CA GLY A 56 3.21 21.56 -3.51
C GLY A 56 1.74 21.93 -3.68
N GLN A 57 0.91 21.07 -4.26
CA GLN A 57 -0.53 21.30 -4.43
C GLN A 57 -1.34 20.63 -3.33
N PRO A 58 -2.30 21.32 -2.68
CA PRO A 58 -3.13 20.71 -1.64
C PRO A 58 -3.93 19.50 -2.14
N ILE A 59 -3.94 18.44 -1.37
CA ILE A 59 -4.83 17.29 -1.59
C ILE A 59 -6.21 17.64 -1.03
N THR A 60 -7.18 17.88 -1.92
CA THR A 60 -8.55 18.25 -1.56
C THR A 60 -9.57 17.12 -1.73
N GLY A 61 -9.15 15.98 -2.28
CA GLY A 61 -9.99 14.82 -2.51
C GLY A 61 -9.26 13.69 -3.20
N PRO A 62 -9.92 12.55 -3.48
CA PRO A 62 -9.35 11.46 -4.26
C PRO A 62 -8.95 11.91 -5.65
N GLY A 63 -7.86 11.37 -6.18
CA GLY A 63 -7.34 11.70 -7.50
C GLY A 63 -6.77 10.49 -8.24
N PRO A 64 -6.65 10.55 -9.57
CA PRO A 64 -6.09 9.47 -10.39
C PRO A 64 -4.56 9.31 -10.22
N ASP A 65 -3.91 10.29 -9.64
CA ASP A 65 -2.49 10.36 -9.29
C ASP A 65 -2.13 9.44 -8.13
N ARG A 66 -3.13 8.95 -7.37
CA ARG A 66 -2.97 8.05 -6.22
C ARG A 66 -3.75 6.76 -6.40
N GLY A 67 -3.04 5.63 -6.38
CA GLY A 67 -3.64 4.30 -6.36
C GLY A 67 -3.72 3.78 -4.93
N ILE A 68 -4.86 3.23 -4.53
CA ILE A 68 -5.02 2.65 -3.19
C ILE A 68 -5.38 1.17 -3.24
N VAL A 69 -4.70 0.37 -2.41
CA VAL A 69 -5.01 -1.03 -2.14
C VAL A 69 -5.38 -1.14 -0.66
N PHE A 70 -6.65 -1.45 -0.39
CA PHE A 70 -7.16 -1.58 0.97
C PHE A 70 -6.86 -2.95 1.58
N GLN A 71 -6.89 -3.06 2.89
CA GLN A 71 -6.73 -4.29 3.66
C GLN A 71 -7.71 -5.39 3.25
N GLY A 72 -8.96 -5.04 2.93
CA GLY A 72 -9.90 -5.93 2.25
C GLY A 72 -9.73 -5.80 0.75
N TYR A 73 -9.78 -6.90 0.03
CA TYR A 73 -9.49 -6.94 -1.43
C TYR A 73 -10.29 -5.93 -2.26
N MET A 74 -11.46 -5.52 -1.79
CA MET A 74 -12.37 -4.53 -2.41
C MET A 74 -12.54 -4.71 -3.92
N LEU A 75 -12.62 -5.98 -4.37
CA LEU A 75 -12.92 -6.29 -5.75
C LEU A 75 -14.42 -6.19 -6.01
N PHE A 76 -14.76 -5.76 -7.21
CA PHE A 76 -16.14 -5.77 -7.67
C PHE A 76 -16.57 -7.23 -7.95
N ALA A 77 -17.41 -7.79 -7.07
CA ALA A 77 -17.78 -9.20 -7.08
C ALA A 77 -18.46 -9.65 -8.39
N TRP A 78 -19.14 -8.71 -9.07
CA TRP A 78 -19.83 -8.93 -10.36
C TRP A 78 -18.96 -8.71 -11.59
N LYS A 79 -17.66 -8.43 -11.40
CA LYS A 79 -16.67 -8.26 -12.46
C LYS A 79 -15.64 -9.37 -12.38
N ASN A 80 -15.21 -9.89 -13.54
CA ASN A 80 -14.09 -10.81 -13.60
C ASN A 80 -12.75 -10.10 -13.33
N VAL A 81 -11.64 -10.84 -13.35
CA VAL A 81 -10.29 -10.29 -13.11
C VAL A 81 -9.98 -9.15 -14.06
N ARG A 82 -10.14 -9.37 -15.39
CA ARG A 82 -9.86 -8.35 -16.40
C ARG A 82 -10.70 -7.10 -16.19
N ASP A 83 -12.01 -7.26 -16.01
CA ASP A 83 -12.93 -6.13 -15.82
C ASP A 83 -12.65 -5.35 -14.54
N ASN A 84 -12.13 -6.00 -13.49
CA ASN A 84 -11.67 -5.33 -12.28
C ASN A 84 -10.44 -4.46 -12.56
N VAL A 85 -9.46 -4.98 -13.30
CA VAL A 85 -8.23 -4.26 -13.64
C VAL A 85 -8.51 -3.11 -14.60
N GLU A 86 -9.35 -3.32 -15.60
CA GLU A 86 -9.69 -2.30 -16.60
C GLU A 86 -10.58 -1.17 -16.10
N LEU A 87 -11.20 -1.30 -14.94
CA LEU A 87 -12.27 -0.37 -14.55
C LEU A 87 -11.82 1.09 -14.53
N GLY A 88 -10.69 1.40 -13.94
CA GLY A 88 -10.17 2.76 -13.89
C GLY A 88 -9.82 3.30 -15.28
N LEU A 89 -9.23 2.46 -16.13
CA LEU A 89 -8.91 2.81 -17.51
C LEU A 89 -10.20 3.10 -18.31
N LYS A 90 -11.26 2.32 -18.06
CA LYS A 90 -12.57 2.55 -18.68
C LYS A 90 -13.18 3.87 -18.26
N LEU A 91 -13.08 4.24 -16.99
CA LEU A 91 -13.56 5.52 -16.49
C LEU A 91 -12.78 6.71 -17.05
N ARG A 92 -11.54 6.51 -17.43
CA ARG A 92 -10.68 7.48 -18.13
C ARG A 92 -10.90 7.50 -19.64
N ASN A 93 -11.90 6.75 -20.17
CA ASN A 93 -12.22 6.64 -21.58
C ASN A 93 -11.06 6.12 -22.47
N ILE A 94 -10.16 5.29 -21.91
CA ILE A 94 -9.12 4.62 -22.70
C ILE A 94 -9.79 3.63 -23.69
N PRO A 95 -9.39 3.59 -24.98
CA PRO A 95 -9.94 2.68 -25.97
C PRO A 95 -9.85 1.20 -25.55
N ALA A 96 -10.79 0.36 -25.99
CA ALA A 96 -10.93 -1.02 -25.51
C ALA A 96 -9.69 -1.89 -25.80
N ASN A 97 -9.10 -1.76 -26.98
CA ASN A 97 -7.87 -2.47 -27.35
C ASN A 97 -6.70 -2.10 -26.44
N GLU A 98 -6.47 -0.82 -26.22
CA GLU A 98 -5.41 -0.31 -25.34
C GLU A 98 -5.65 -0.74 -23.88
N ARG A 99 -6.90 -0.65 -23.37
CA ARG A 99 -7.24 -1.14 -22.03
C ARG A 99 -6.92 -2.62 -21.85
N HIS A 100 -7.22 -3.44 -22.88
CA HIS A 100 -6.95 -4.87 -22.84
C HIS A 100 -5.46 -5.17 -22.76
N GLU A 101 -4.64 -4.45 -23.52
CA GLU A 101 -3.19 -4.59 -23.49
C GLU A 101 -2.62 -4.19 -22.12
N ILE A 102 -3.02 -3.02 -21.61
CA ILE A 102 -2.59 -2.56 -20.29
C ILE A 102 -3.03 -3.55 -19.19
N ALA A 103 -4.30 -3.97 -19.19
CA ALA A 103 -4.80 -4.90 -18.19
C ALA A 103 -4.08 -6.26 -18.27
N GLN A 104 -3.83 -6.77 -19.48
CA GLN A 104 -3.12 -8.03 -19.66
C GLN A 104 -1.69 -7.92 -19.11
N HIS A 105 -0.97 -6.84 -19.42
CA HIS A 105 0.37 -6.59 -18.89
C HIS A 105 0.42 -6.72 -17.36
N TYR A 106 -0.49 -6.04 -16.64
CA TYR A 106 -0.51 -6.09 -15.17
C TYR A 106 -1.05 -7.40 -14.61
N ILE A 107 -1.97 -8.08 -15.31
CA ILE A 107 -2.42 -9.44 -14.94
C ILE A 107 -1.26 -10.44 -15.04
N ASP A 108 -0.47 -10.35 -16.10
CA ASP A 108 0.71 -11.20 -16.30
C ASP A 108 1.80 -10.89 -15.26
N MET A 109 2.03 -9.59 -15.00
CA MET A 109 3.00 -9.12 -14.00
C MET A 109 2.72 -9.69 -12.60
N VAL A 110 1.45 -9.79 -12.21
CA VAL A 110 1.07 -10.37 -10.91
C VAL A 110 0.88 -11.89 -10.96
N GLY A 111 1.21 -12.56 -12.07
CA GLY A 111 1.13 -14.01 -12.23
C GLY A 111 -0.31 -14.55 -12.21
N LEU A 112 -1.23 -13.85 -12.88
CA LEU A 112 -2.63 -14.26 -13.03
C LEU A 112 -3.03 -14.55 -14.48
N THR A 113 -2.06 -14.79 -15.35
CA THR A 113 -2.27 -15.26 -16.73
C THR A 113 -3.15 -16.52 -16.73
N GLY A 114 -4.19 -16.53 -17.53
CA GLY A 114 -5.18 -17.62 -17.60
C GLY A 114 -6.37 -17.48 -16.64
N PHE A 115 -6.34 -16.50 -15.73
CA PHE A 115 -7.42 -16.22 -14.78
C PHE A 115 -8.27 -14.99 -15.15
N GLU A 116 -8.09 -14.41 -16.31
CA GLU A 116 -8.69 -13.14 -16.75
C GLU A 116 -10.22 -13.14 -16.66
N LYS A 117 -10.83 -14.30 -16.94
CA LYS A 117 -12.30 -14.48 -16.96
C LYS A 117 -12.88 -14.95 -15.62
N HIS A 118 -12.02 -15.25 -14.62
CA HIS A 118 -12.50 -15.71 -13.31
C HIS A 118 -13.07 -14.56 -12.49
N TYR A 119 -14.11 -14.87 -11.72
CA TYR A 119 -14.75 -13.94 -10.81
C TYR A 119 -14.12 -14.03 -9.40
N PRO A 120 -14.22 -12.98 -8.56
CA PRO A 120 -13.62 -12.98 -7.23
C PRO A 120 -13.94 -14.19 -6.35
N HIS A 121 -15.17 -14.74 -6.44
CA HIS A 121 -15.56 -15.93 -5.67
C HIS A 121 -14.81 -17.22 -6.09
N GLN A 122 -14.18 -17.24 -7.26
CA GLN A 122 -13.40 -18.37 -7.79
C GLN A 122 -11.91 -18.27 -7.46
N LEU A 123 -11.50 -17.18 -6.79
CA LEU A 123 -10.09 -16.87 -6.51
C LEU A 123 -9.73 -17.10 -5.05
N SER A 124 -8.51 -17.56 -4.79
CA SER A 124 -7.93 -17.57 -3.44
C SER A 124 -7.73 -16.14 -2.90
N GLY A 125 -7.50 -16.00 -1.59
CA GLY A 125 -7.20 -14.71 -0.96
C GLY A 125 -6.00 -14.01 -1.60
N GLY A 126 -4.91 -14.73 -1.81
CA GLY A 126 -3.72 -14.19 -2.47
C GLY A 126 -3.96 -13.79 -3.93
N MET A 127 -4.78 -14.52 -4.68
CA MET A 127 -5.17 -14.14 -6.04
C MET A 127 -6.00 -12.86 -6.04
N LYS A 128 -6.96 -12.72 -5.13
CA LYS A 128 -7.77 -11.49 -4.97
C LYS A 128 -6.88 -10.28 -4.68
N GLN A 129 -5.88 -10.45 -3.81
CA GLN A 129 -4.93 -9.40 -3.49
C GLN A 129 -4.13 -8.98 -4.72
N ARG A 130 -3.64 -9.95 -5.50
CA ARG A 130 -2.92 -9.68 -6.75
C ARG A 130 -3.78 -8.94 -7.78
N VAL A 131 -5.07 -9.26 -7.89
CA VAL A 131 -6.01 -8.49 -8.74
C VAL A 131 -6.13 -7.04 -8.24
N GLY A 132 -6.22 -6.82 -6.92
CA GLY A 132 -6.26 -5.48 -6.33
C GLY A 132 -5.02 -4.66 -6.67
N ILE A 133 -3.84 -5.28 -6.58
CA ILE A 133 -2.55 -4.66 -6.93
C ILE A 133 -2.53 -4.34 -8.44
N ALA A 134 -2.84 -5.31 -9.31
CA ALA A 134 -2.88 -5.11 -10.76
C ALA A 134 -3.83 -3.97 -11.15
N ARG A 135 -5.02 -3.90 -10.53
CA ARG A 135 -6.00 -2.82 -10.75
C ARG A 135 -5.44 -1.45 -10.37
N ALA A 136 -4.72 -1.36 -9.27
CA ALA A 136 -4.14 -0.10 -8.83
C ALA A 136 -3.01 0.34 -9.76
N TYR A 137 -2.08 -0.56 -10.11
CA TYR A 137 -0.97 -0.27 -11.02
C TYR A 137 -1.43 0.06 -12.45
N ALA A 138 -2.46 -0.59 -12.96
CA ALA A 138 -2.99 -0.36 -14.31
C ALA A 138 -3.41 1.10 -14.55
N ASN A 139 -3.83 1.81 -13.51
CA ASN A 139 -4.18 3.22 -13.61
C ASN A 139 -2.98 4.17 -13.69
N SER A 140 -1.76 3.64 -13.63
CA SER A 140 -0.51 4.43 -13.66
C SER A 140 -0.49 5.59 -12.67
N PRO A 141 -0.79 5.37 -11.38
CA PRO A 141 -0.73 6.44 -10.38
C PRO A 141 0.74 6.81 -10.10
N ASN A 142 0.99 8.05 -9.68
CA ASN A 142 2.31 8.50 -9.24
C ASN A 142 2.66 7.88 -7.88
N ILE A 143 1.65 7.71 -7.02
CA ILE A 143 1.80 7.20 -5.66
C ILE A 143 0.90 5.98 -5.47
N MET A 144 1.48 4.91 -4.92
CA MET A 144 0.77 3.71 -4.48
C MET A 144 0.60 3.71 -2.96
N LEU A 145 -0.63 3.61 -2.50
CA LEU A 145 -1.00 3.55 -1.09
C LEU A 145 -1.48 2.14 -0.76
N LEU A 146 -0.79 1.44 0.13
CA LEU A 146 -1.03 0.03 0.43
C LEU A 146 -1.34 -0.12 1.94
N ASP A 147 -2.60 -0.45 2.28
CA ASP A 147 -3.06 -0.58 3.66
C ASP A 147 -3.08 -2.05 4.10
N GLU A 148 -2.08 -2.47 4.87
CA GLU A 148 -1.90 -3.85 5.37
C GLU A 148 -2.21 -4.93 4.31
N PRO A 149 -1.63 -4.83 3.09
CA PRO A 149 -2.08 -5.62 1.95
C PRO A 149 -1.88 -7.12 2.11
N PHE A 150 -1.03 -7.56 3.05
CA PHE A 150 -0.72 -8.97 3.27
C PHE A 150 -1.27 -9.53 4.58
N GLY A 151 -1.99 -8.71 5.36
CA GLY A 151 -2.48 -9.08 6.69
C GLY A 151 -3.40 -10.30 6.74
N GLN A 152 -4.13 -10.58 5.64
CA GLN A 152 -5.07 -11.70 5.54
C GLN A 152 -4.49 -12.96 4.84
N LEU A 153 -3.19 -12.93 4.47
CA LEU A 153 -2.56 -14.02 3.76
C LEU A 153 -1.87 -15.00 4.72
N ASP A 154 -1.86 -16.29 4.36
CA ASP A 154 -1.01 -17.27 5.00
C ASP A 154 0.48 -16.95 4.82
N ALA A 155 1.35 -17.54 5.64
CA ALA A 155 2.77 -17.19 5.67
C ALA A 155 3.49 -17.40 4.33
N GLN A 156 3.18 -18.49 3.62
CA GLN A 156 3.84 -18.80 2.34
C GLN A 156 3.40 -17.81 1.24
N THR A 157 2.10 -17.57 1.14
CA THR A 157 1.54 -16.59 0.18
C THR A 157 2.03 -15.18 0.49
N ARG A 158 2.15 -14.83 1.78
CA ARG A 158 2.69 -13.53 2.22
C ARG A 158 4.13 -13.32 1.75
N MET A 159 5.02 -14.28 1.99
CA MET A 159 6.42 -14.21 1.55
C MET A 159 6.52 -14.10 0.02
N PHE A 160 5.69 -14.83 -0.71
CA PHE A 160 5.62 -14.72 -2.17
C PHE A 160 5.20 -13.31 -2.59
N MET A 161 4.14 -12.76 -1.96
CA MET A 161 3.63 -11.42 -2.29
C MET A 161 4.62 -10.29 -1.95
N GLN A 162 5.39 -10.43 -0.87
CA GLN A 162 6.46 -9.48 -0.54
C GLN A 162 7.51 -9.43 -1.64
N LYS A 163 7.99 -10.60 -2.10
CA LYS A 163 8.95 -10.70 -3.21
C LYS A 163 8.40 -10.11 -4.51
N GLU A 164 7.16 -10.45 -4.85
CA GLU A 164 6.52 -9.91 -6.06
C GLU A 164 6.31 -8.39 -5.98
N THR A 165 5.91 -7.87 -4.82
CA THR A 165 5.76 -6.42 -4.61
C THR A 165 7.10 -5.69 -4.75
N ALA A 166 8.17 -6.24 -4.16
CA ALA A 166 9.52 -5.68 -4.34
C ALA A 166 9.95 -5.69 -5.81
N ARG A 167 9.72 -6.81 -6.52
CA ARG A 167 10.04 -6.97 -7.94
C ARG A 167 9.27 -5.95 -8.81
N ILE A 168 7.96 -5.82 -8.59
CA ILE A 168 7.12 -4.87 -9.32
C ILE A 168 7.62 -3.44 -9.06
N TRP A 169 7.89 -3.11 -7.80
CA TRP A 169 8.40 -1.78 -7.46
C TRP A 169 9.76 -1.48 -8.10
N GLU A 170 10.68 -2.45 -8.15
CA GLU A 170 11.97 -2.28 -8.82
C GLU A 170 11.84 -2.02 -10.33
N GLN A 171 10.82 -2.58 -10.96
CA GLN A 171 10.54 -2.38 -12.38
C GLN A 171 9.83 -1.05 -12.67
N GLU A 172 8.85 -0.70 -11.85
CA GLU A 172 7.99 0.47 -12.07
C GLU A 172 8.54 1.75 -11.43
N LYS A 173 9.36 1.63 -10.37
CA LYS A 173 9.98 2.76 -9.65
C LYS A 173 8.97 3.86 -9.31
N ARG A 174 7.85 3.51 -8.69
CA ARG A 174 6.84 4.46 -8.22
C ARG A 174 6.99 4.71 -6.74
N THR A 175 6.57 5.88 -6.29
CA THR A 175 6.47 6.18 -4.87
C THR A 175 5.43 5.25 -4.23
N VAL A 176 5.82 4.56 -3.16
CA VAL A 176 4.95 3.65 -2.41
C VAL A 176 4.88 4.08 -0.96
N ILE A 177 3.68 4.21 -0.42
CA ILE A 177 3.44 4.32 1.02
C ILE A 177 2.74 3.03 1.47
N PHE A 178 3.44 2.25 2.25
CA PHE A 178 3.03 0.92 2.69
C PHE A 178 2.76 0.92 4.20
N VAL A 179 1.56 0.60 4.60
CA VAL A 179 1.18 0.49 6.02
C VAL A 179 1.19 -0.96 6.44
N THR A 180 1.86 -1.26 7.55
CA THR A 180 1.88 -2.61 8.13
C THR A 180 2.08 -2.57 9.65
N ASN A 181 1.74 -3.66 10.33
CA ASN A 181 2.10 -3.95 11.71
C ASN A 181 3.21 -5.01 11.80
N ASN A 182 3.75 -5.47 10.67
CA ASN A 182 4.75 -6.51 10.57
C ASN A 182 6.13 -5.91 10.27
N ILE A 183 7.05 -6.04 11.22
CA ILE A 183 8.41 -5.51 11.12
C ILE A 183 9.22 -6.17 9.99
N ASP A 184 9.00 -7.47 9.72
CA ASP A 184 9.72 -8.20 8.69
C ASP A 184 9.30 -7.72 7.29
N GLU A 185 8.03 -7.34 7.10
CA GLU A 185 7.56 -6.68 5.87
C GLU A 185 8.21 -5.31 5.69
N ALA A 186 8.24 -4.52 6.76
CA ALA A 186 8.82 -3.19 6.76
C ALA A 186 10.30 -3.20 6.36
N LEU A 187 11.08 -4.09 6.97
CA LEU A 187 12.50 -4.25 6.69
C LEU A 187 12.79 -4.80 5.29
N PHE A 188 11.96 -5.73 4.83
CA PHE A 188 12.12 -6.35 3.52
C PHE A 188 11.85 -5.37 2.38
N LEU A 189 10.80 -4.54 2.51
CA LEU A 189 10.29 -3.68 1.45
C LEU A 189 10.79 -2.23 1.52
N GLY A 190 10.90 -1.66 2.73
CA GLY A 190 11.09 -0.22 2.92
C GLY A 190 12.48 0.28 2.58
N ASP A 191 12.58 1.44 1.96
CA ASP A 191 13.82 2.25 1.93
C ASP A 191 13.91 3.09 3.21
N ARG A 192 12.73 3.49 3.72
CA ARG A 192 12.59 4.22 4.97
C ARG A 192 11.38 3.70 5.74
N ILE A 193 11.52 3.59 7.05
CA ILE A 193 10.46 3.14 7.96
C ILE A 193 10.14 4.27 8.92
N ILE A 194 8.88 4.68 8.96
CA ILE A 194 8.32 5.56 9.97
C ILE A 194 7.69 4.69 11.04
N LEU A 195 8.24 4.71 12.24
CA LEU A 195 7.66 4.01 13.38
C LEU A 195 6.62 4.90 14.06
N MET A 196 5.38 4.46 14.02
CA MET A 196 4.29 5.10 14.79
C MET A 196 4.10 4.42 16.13
N GLU A 197 3.76 5.19 17.14
CA GLU A 197 3.44 4.73 18.50
C GLU A 197 2.05 5.16 18.96
N GLY A 198 1.68 4.67 20.17
CA GLY A 198 0.42 5.03 20.82
C GLY A 198 -0.76 4.16 20.38
N LYS A 199 -1.83 4.21 21.18
CA LYS A 199 -3.09 3.55 20.87
C LYS A 199 -4.18 4.50 20.39
N LEU A 200 -4.10 5.77 20.59
CA LEU A 200 -4.94 6.91 20.22
C LEU A 200 -4.71 8.04 21.25
N PRO A 201 -4.22 9.19 20.80
CA PRO A 201 -3.77 9.50 19.45
C PRO A 201 -2.43 8.85 19.13
N GLY A 202 -2.28 8.37 17.87
CA GLY A 202 -0.99 7.94 17.37
C GLY A 202 -0.13 9.12 16.92
N SER A 203 1.17 8.95 17.03
CA SER A 203 2.18 9.93 16.59
C SER A 203 3.38 9.22 15.96
N ILE A 204 4.22 9.95 15.26
CA ILE A 204 5.51 9.44 14.80
C ILE A 204 6.45 9.39 16.00
N LYS A 205 7.03 8.21 16.24
CA LYS A 205 8.06 8.01 17.28
C LYS A 205 9.45 8.30 16.75
N THR A 206 9.78 7.70 15.63
CA THR A 206 11.10 7.83 15.00
C THR A 206 11.07 7.34 13.56
N GLU A 207 12.14 7.59 12.82
CA GLU A 207 12.33 7.05 11.47
C GLU A 207 13.65 6.29 11.36
N TYR A 208 13.67 5.32 10.44
CA TYR A 208 14.85 4.52 10.14
C TYR A 208 15.08 4.49 8.63
N MET A 209 16.29 4.82 8.21
CA MET A 209 16.76 4.59 6.84
C MET A 209 17.26 3.15 6.72
N ILE A 210 16.84 2.47 5.65
CA ILE A 210 17.24 1.08 5.38
C ILE A 210 18.20 1.08 4.19
N ASP A 211 19.44 1.38 4.47
CA ASP A 211 20.52 1.41 3.46
C ASP A 211 21.06 -0.01 3.20
N LEU A 212 20.18 -0.88 2.73
CA LEU A 212 20.51 -2.25 2.31
C LEU A 212 20.11 -2.47 0.86
N PRO A 213 21.00 -3.06 0.05
CA PRO A 213 20.71 -3.32 -1.36
C PRO A 213 19.55 -4.31 -1.52
N ARG A 214 18.88 -4.25 -2.66
CA ARG A 214 17.89 -5.24 -3.09
C ARG A 214 18.50 -6.16 -4.17
N PRO A 215 18.04 -7.42 -4.29
CA PRO A 215 17.00 -8.07 -3.48
C PRO A 215 17.48 -8.40 -2.06
N ARG A 216 16.61 -8.18 -1.06
CA ARG A 216 16.90 -8.50 0.33
C ARG A 216 16.48 -9.94 0.68
N GLU A 217 17.18 -10.55 1.63
CA GLU A 217 16.83 -11.84 2.18
C GLU A 217 16.42 -11.72 3.64
N HIS A 218 15.26 -12.29 4.00
CA HIS A 218 14.74 -12.24 5.38
C HIS A 218 15.70 -12.78 6.44
N THR A 219 16.64 -13.64 6.04
CA THR A 219 17.61 -14.31 6.91
C THR A 219 18.96 -13.60 6.96
N SER A 220 19.11 -12.46 6.26
CA SER A 220 20.38 -11.74 6.29
C SER A 220 20.67 -11.17 7.67
N MET A 221 21.94 -11.24 8.09
CA MET A 221 22.37 -10.76 9.42
C MET A 221 22.12 -9.27 9.60
N GLU A 222 22.20 -8.50 8.54
CA GLU A 222 21.95 -7.06 8.53
C GLU A 222 20.50 -6.76 8.85
N LEU A 223 19.54 -7.45 8.21
CA LEU A 223 18.12 -7.31 8.51
C LEU A 223 17.78 -7.75 9.93
N LEU A 224 18.38 -8.84 10.42
CA LEU A 224 18.17 -9.31 11.78
C LEU A 224 18.68 -8.31 12.83
N LYS A 225 19.81 -7.65 12.60
CA LYS A 225 20.31 -6.56 13.46
C LYS A 225 19.36 -5.35 13.48
N LEU A 226 18.90 -4.90 12.31
CA LEU A 226 17.94 -3.79 12.23
C LEU A 226 16.61 -4.15 12.90
N ARG A 227 16.16 -5.40 12.75
CA ARG A 227 14.96 -5.91 13.43
C ARG A 227 15.08 -5.78 14.94
N SER A 228 16.21 -6.18 15.55
CA SER A 228 16.44 -6.02 16.98
C SER A 228 16.35 -4.54 17.40
N ILE A 229 17.04 -3.65 16.68
CA ILE A 229 17.04 -2.21 16.97
C ILE A 229 15.62 -1.63 16.97
N ILE A 230 14.79 -1.99 15.97
CA ILE A 230 13.43 -1.46 15.86
C ILE A 230 12.49 -2.10 16.90
N THR A 231 12.73 -3.37 17.27
CA THR A 231 11.89 -4.07 18.26
C THR A 231 12.15 -3.57 19.69
N ASP A 232 13.38 -3.17 19.99
CA ASP A 232 13.78 -2.67 21.33
C ASP A 232 13.34 -1.22 21.58
N ASN A 233 12.81 -0.54 20.56
CA ASN A 233 12.22 0.80 20.63
C ASN A 233 10.70 0.76 20.68
#